data_322a2db40533a984cc1da661f7389e7b
#
_entry.id   322a2db40533a984cc1da661f7389e7b
#
_cell.length_a   1.000
_cell.length_b   1.000
_cell.length_c   1.000
_cell.angle_alpha   90.00
_cell.angle_beta   90.00
_cell.angle_gamma   90.00
#
_symmetry.space_group_name_H-M   'P 1'
#
loop_
_entity.id
_entity.type
_entity.pdbx_description
1 polymer ?
#
loop_
_entity_poly.entity_id
_entity_poly.type
_entity_poly.pdbx_seq_one_letter_code
_entity_poly.pdbx_strand_id
1 'polypeptide(L)'
;MSLPESAPLSDVRAMRVALSEARKAAEEGEVPVGAALFQGRRLLWADHNRREGLHDPTAHAEILCLRHGAKKLGGWRLHGCVLYVTLEPCPMCAGALIMSRLSRCVYGAPDPGAGCCGSIYDLPADPALHSDTRWTAGILESECASLLRGFFRHGSLSKR
;
A
#
# COMPACT_ATOMS: atom_id res chain seq x y z
N MET A 1 18.50 20.57 -1.02
CA MET A 1 18.42 20.98 0.39
C MET A 1 17.91 19.80 1.21
N SER A 2 18.73 19.25 2.08
CA SER A 2 18.31 18.16 2.97
C SER A 2 17.42 18.76 4.06
N LEU A 3 16.24 18.15 4.29
CA LEU A 3 15.38 18.50 5.41
C LEU A 3 16.12 18.17 6.72
N PRO A 4 15.90 18.94 7.80
CA PRO A 4 16.49 18.60 9.10
C PRO A 4 16.00 17.20 9.52
N GLU A 5 16.88 16.44 10.15
CA GLU A 5 16.58 15.08 10.63
C GLU A 5 15.35 14.99 11.54
N SER A 6 14.98 16.09 12.17
CA SER A 6 13.83 16.19 13.06
C SER A 6 12.50 16.45 12.35
N ALA A 7 12.50 16.77 11.05
CA ALA A 7 11.26 17.02 10.33
C ALA A 7 10.48 15.72 10.10
N PRO A 8 9.13 15.74 10.21
CA PRO A 8 8.34 14.55 9.91
C PRO A 8 8.50 14.12 8.45
N LEU A 9 8.40 12.81 8.19
CA LEU A 9 8.41 12.29 6.83
C LEU A 9 7.18 12.80 6.07
N SER A 10 7.39 13.40 4.88
CA SER A 10 6.25 13.83 4.08
C SER A 10 5.59 12.65 3.37
N ASP A 11 4.27 12.71 3.21
CA ASP A 11 3.51 11.69 2.50
C ASP A 11 4.00 11.52 1.06
N VAL A 12 4.37 12.61 0.39
CA VAL A 12 4.89 12.55 -0.98
C VAL A 12 6.20 11.77 -1.06
N ARG A 13 7.13 12.02 -0.14
CA ARG A 13 8.42 11.30 -0.12
C ARG A 13 8.22 9.82 0.16
N ALA A 14 7.36 9.47 1.09
CA ALA A 14 7.06 8.09 1.41
C ALA A 14 6.34 7.39 0.25
N MET A 15 5.40 8.06 -0.42
CA MET A 15 4.72 7.50 -1.58
C MET A 15 5.69 7.25 -2.75
N ARG A 16 6.74 8.05 -2.91
CA ARG A 16 7.76 7.80 -3.94
C ARG A 16 8.50 6.48 -3.71
N VAL A 17 8.68 6.06 -2.48
CA VAL A 17 9.23 4.74 -2.17
C VAL A 17 8.27 3.64 -2.65
N ALA A 18 6.98 3.78 -2.37
CA ALA A 18 5.95 2.85 -2.84
C ALA A 18 5.88 2.82 -4.38
N LEU A 19 5.97 3.97 -5.05
CA LEU A 19 6.00 4.05 -6.51
C LEU A 19 7.22 3.36 -7.12
N SER A 20 8.38 3.49 -6.49
CA SER A 20 9.59 2.77 -6.91
C SER A 20 9.37 1.26 -6.89
N GLU A 21 8.72 0.76 -5.86
CA GLU A 21 8.36 -0.67 -5.76
C GLU A 21 7.33 -1.06 -6.83
N ALA A 22 6.34 -0.20 -7.10
CA ALA A 22 5.36 -0.47 -8.16
C ALA A 22 6.02 -0.61 -9.54
N ARG A 23 7.03 0.18 -9.83
CA ARG A 23 7.80 0.06 -11.09
C ARG A 23 8.54 -1.27 -11.18
N LYS A 24 9.10 -1.76 -10.09
CA LYS A 24 9.73 -3.09 -10.05
C LYS A 24 8.71 -4.19 -10.36
N ALA A 25 7.50 -4.09 -9.83
CA ALA A 25 6.44 -5.03 -10.14
C ALA A 25 6.14 -5.06 -11.65
N ALA A 26 6.02 -3.90 -12.28
CA ALA A 26 5.81 -3.80 -13.74
C ALA A 26 6.93 -4.49 -14.53
N GLU A 27 8.18 -4.30 -14.13
CA GLU A 27 9.34 -4.94 -14.77
C GLU A 27 9.30 -6.46 -14.65
N GLU A 28 8.72 -6.98 -13.57
CA GLU A 28 8.57 -8.42 -13.32
C GLU A 28 7.30 -9.00 -13.95
N GLY A 29 6.49 -8.21 -14.65
CA GLY A 29 5.21 -8.64 -15.23
C GLY A 29 4.08 -8.75 -14.23
N GLU A 30 4.23 -8.22 -13.04
CA GLU A 30 3.19 -8.14 -12.01
C GLU A 30 2.37 -6.85 -12.16
N VAL A 31 1.13 -6.86 -11.72
CA VAL A 31 0.33 -5.63 -11.65
C VAL A 31 1.09 -4.60 -10.79
N PRO A 32 1.35 -3.38 -11.30
CA PRO A 32 2.26 -2.44 -10.67
C PRO A 32 1.65 -1.72 -9.46
N VAL A 33 1.61 -2.44 -8.37
CA VAL A 33 1.24 -1.91 -7.06
C VAL A 33 2.44 -2.08 -6.14
N GLY A 34 2.83 -0.99 -5.51
CA GLY A 34 3.92 -0.96 -4.54
C GLY A 34 3.46 -0.38 -3.22
N ALA A 35 4.13 -0.76 -2.15
CA ALA A 35 3.83 -0.29 -0.81
C ALA A 35 5.11 -0.09 -0.01
N ALA A 36 5.02 0.76 1.02
CA ALA A 36 6.10 1.02 1.95
C ALA A 36 5.53 1.28 3.35
N LEU A 37 6.04 0.56 4.33
CA LEU A 37 5.61 0.64 5.72
C LEU A 37 6.65 1.41 6.53
N PHE A 38 6.21 2.47 7.20
CA PHE A 38 7.06 3.33 8.02
C PHE A 38 6.61 3.36 9.48
N GLN A 39 7.56 3.45 10.38
CA GLN A 39 7.33 3.86 11.76
C GLN A 39 8.09 5.17 11.96
N GLY A 40 7.37 6.29 12.09
CA GLY A 40 7.98 7.61 12.03
C GLY A 40 8.72 7.80 10.70
N ARG A 41 10.00 8.10 10.76
CA ARG A 41 10.85 8.24 9.56
C ARG A 41 11.54 6.95 9.13
N ARG A 42 11.42 5.89 9.94
CA ARG A 42 12.10 4.62 9.69
C ARG A 42 11.29 3.76 8.73
N LEU A 43 11.88 3.42 7.60
CA LEU A 43 11.33 2.43 6.69
C LEU A 43 11.48 1.04 7.30
N LEU A 44 10.35 0.38 7.57
CA LEU A 44 10.35 -0.99 8.07
C LEU A 44 10.47 -2.01 6.93
N TRP A 45 9.69 -1.82 5.88
CA TRP A 45 9.69 -2.69 4.71
C TRP A 45 9.06 -1.99 3.51
N ALA A 46 9.58 -2.27 2.33
CA ALA A 46 8.98 -1.85 1.06
C ALA A 46 8.89 -3.07 0.16
N ASP A 47 7.78 -3.22 -0.54
CA ASP A 47 7.57 -4.37 -1.40
C ASP A 47 6.52 -4.04 -2.48
N HIS A 48 6.31 -4.98 -3.39
CA HIS A 48 5.38 -4.84 -4.48
C HIS A 48 4.60 -6.13 -4.68
N ASN A 49 3.54 -6.07 -5.46
CA ASN A 49 2.73 -7.22 -5.81
C ASN A 49 3.60 -8.35 -6.40
N ARG A 50 3.47 -9.55 -5.84
CA ARG A 50 4.23 -10.76 -6.24
C ARG A 50 3.33 -11.98 -6.42
N ARG A 51 2.04 -11.77 -6.72
CA ARG A 51 1.06 -12.87 -6.84
C ARG A 51 1.48 -13.92 -7.84
N GLU A 52 1.94 -13.51 -9.02
CA GLU A 52 2.40 -14.43 -10.08
C GLU A 52 3.71 -15.12 -9.67
N GLY A 53 4.72 -14.32 -9.28
CA GLY A 53 6.05 -14.84 -8.96
C GLY A 53 6.08 -15.79 -7.77
N LEU A 54 5.26 -15.56 -6.76
CA LEU A 54 5.18 -16.40 -5.56
C LEU A 54 4.09 -17.48 -5.64
N HIS A 55 3.27 -17.48 -6.68
CA HIS A 55 2.09 -18.33 -6.77
C HIS A 55 1.23 -18.24 -5.50
N ASP A 56 1.02 -17.01 -5.05
CA ASP A 56 0.34 -16.70 -3.79
C ASP A 56 -0.76 -15.65 -4.04
N PRO A 57 -2.05 -16.04 -3.93
CA PRO A 57 -3.15 -15.10 -4.18
C PRO A 57 -3.22 -13.97 -3.16
N THR A 58 -2.54 -14.09 -2.03
CA THR A 58 -2.51 -13.07 -0.98
C THR A 58 -1.29 -12.15 -1.06
N ALA A 59 -0.35 -12.38 -1.98
CA ALA A 59 0.90 -11.64 -2.08
C ALA A 59 0.72 -10.25 -2.70
N HIS A 60 -0.22 -9.48 -2.18
CA HIS A 60 -0.32 -8.05 -2.46
C HIS A 60 0.78 -7.27 -1.74
N ALA A 61 1.17 -6.13 -2.30
CA ALA A 61 2.21 -5.28 -1.72
C ALA A 61 1.94 -4.96 -0.25
N GLU A 62 0.69 -4.64 0.08
CA GLU A 62 0.28 -4.31 1.45
C GLU A 62 0.50 -5.48 2.40
N ILE A 63 0.06 -6.68 2.01
CA ILE A 63 0.21 -7.89 2.85
C ILE A 63 1.69 -8.18 3.11
N LEU A 64 2.53 -8.09 2.08
CA LEU A 64 3.96 -8.34 2.24
C LEU A 64 4.60 -7.33 3.19
N CYS A 65 4.25 -6.05 3.06
CA CYS A 65 4.75 -5.01 3.96
C CYS A 65 4.32 -5.22 5.42
N LEU A 66 3.05 -5.57 5.65
CA LEU A 66 2.55 -5.82 7.00
C LEU A 66 3.25 -7.03 7.62
N ARG A 67 3.39 -8.11 6.88
CA ARG A 67 4.05 -9.34 7.38
C ARG A 67 5.50 -9.12 7.74
N HIS A 68 6.27 -8.55 6.82
CA HIS A 68 7.70 -8.35 7.03
C HIS A 68 7.98 -7.24 8.04
N GLY A 69 7.18 -6.17 8.02
CA GLY A 69 7.31 -5.10 9.01
C GLY A 69 7.01 -5.57 10.44
N ALA A 70 5.99 -6.40 10.61
CA ALA A 70 5.65 -7.00 11.90
C ALA A 70 6.80 -7.86 12.43
N LYS A 71 7.38 -8.70 11.57
CA LYS A 71 8.56 -9.50 11.94
C LYS A 71 9.72 -8.61 12.39
N LYS A 72 9.96 -7.51 11.67
CA LYS A 72 11.04 -6.57 11.98
C LYS A 72 10.83 -5.86 13.31
N LEU A 73 9.58 -5.58 13.68
CA LEU A 73 9.22 -4.98 14.96
C LEU A 73 9.16 -5.98 16.11
N GLY A 74 9.10 -7.28 15.80
CA GLY A 74 8.98 -8.32 16.81
C GLY A 74 7.57 -8.49 17.39
N GLY A 75 6.54 -8.03 16.67
CA GLY A 75 5.16 -8.14 17.11
C GLY A 75 4.18 -7.85 15.99
N TRP A 76 2.96 -8.36 16.08
CA TRP A 76 1.96 -8.24 15.03
C TRP A 76 1.19 -6.91 15.04
N ARG A 77 1.20 -6.20 16.17
CA ARG A 77 0.52 -4.90 16.28
C ARG A 77 1.38 -3.79 15.66
N LEU A 78 0.81 -3.07 14.71
CA LEU A 78 1.52 -2.02 13.97
C LEU A 78 1.07 -0.62 14.39
N HIS A 79 0.83 -0.43 15.69
CA HIS A 79 0.53 0.88 16.25
C HIS A 79 1.65 1.88 15.91
N GLY A 80 1.27 3.10 15.54
CA GLY A 80 2.23 4.14 15.18
C GLY A 80 2.87 3.97 13.81
N CYS A 81 2.46 2.95 13.05
CA CYS A 81 2.97 2.72 11.70
C CYS A 81 2.01 3.32 10.65
N VAL A 82 2.59 3.74 9.54
CA VAL A 82 1.88 4.25 8.36
C VAL A 82 2.27 3.42 7.15
N LEU A 83 1.27 2.90 6.44
CA LEU A 83 1.47 2.19 5.18
C LEU A 83 1.15 3.13 4.03
N TYR A 84 2.08 3.26 3.10
CA TYR A 84 1.88 3.95 1.82
C TYR A 84 1.71 2.90 0.73
N VAL A 85 0.70 3.05 -0.10
CA VAL A 85 0.41 2.12 -1.20
C VAL A 85 -0.07 2.89 -2.42
N THR A 86 0.36 2.47 -3.60
CA THR A 86 0.07 3.21 -4.84
C THR A 86 -1.38 3.07 -5.31
N LEU A 87 -2.08 2.02 -4.89
CA LEU A 87 -3.48 1.77 -5.21
C LEU A 87 -4.29 1.55 -3.94
N GLU A 88 -5.52 2.04 -3.92
CA GLU A 88 -6.45 1.85 -2.81
C GLU A 88 -6.55 0.37 -2.41
N PRO A 89 -6.47 0.04 -1.11
CA PRO A 89 -6.55 -1.34 -0.65
C PRO A 89 -7.85 -2.05 -1.01
N CYS A 90 -7.73 -3.30 -1.47
CA CYS A 90 -8.85 -4.21 -1.72
C CYS A 90 -9.44 -4.73 -0.40
N PRO A 91 -10.54 -5.55 -0.43
CA PRO A 91 -11.13 -6.07 0.81
C PRO A 91 -10.17 -6.86 1.69
N MET A 92 -9.32 -7.68 1.09
CA MET A 92 -8.31 -8.47 1.82
C MET A 92 -7.32 -7.54 2.54
N CYS A 93 -6.78 -6.56 1.82
CA CYS A 93 -5.78 -5.65 2.37
C CYS A 93 -6.38 -4.69 3.39
N ALA A 94 -7.55 -4.12 3.13
CA ALA A 94 -8.24 -3.26 4.09
C ALA A 94 -8.53 -4.01 5.40
N GLY A 95 -8.96 -5.27 5.31
CA GLY A 95 -9.12 -6.13 6.48
C GLY A 95 -7.80 -6.34 7.23
N ALA A 96 -6.72 -6.57 6.51
CA ALA A 96 -5.39 -6.75 7.10
C ALA A 96 -4.89 -5.49 7.81
N LEU A 97 -5.15 -4.30 7.26
CA LEU A 97 -4.82 -3.03 7.93
C LEU A 97 -5.50 -2.92 9.30
N ILE A 98 -6.78 -3.27 9.34
CA ILE A 98 -7.59 -3.25 10.57
C ILE A 98 -7.06 -4.28 11.57
N MET A 99 -6.87 -5.52 11.11
CA MET A 99 -6.47 -6.62 11.97
C MET A 99 -5.05 -6.44 12.55
N SER A 100 -4.17 -5.78 11.81
CA SER A 100 -2.80 -5.46 12.27
C SER A 100 -2.74 -4.23 13.19
N ARG A 101 -3.84 -3.54 13.41
CA ARG A 101 -3.89 -2.30 14.21
C ARG A 101 -3.02 -1.18 13.63
N LEU A 102 -2.94 -1.12 12.31
CA LEU A 102 -2.22 -0.05 11.62
C LEU A 102 -2.83 1.30 11.98
N SER A 103 -2.01 2.31 12.22
CA SER A 103 -2.52 3.65 12.58
C SER A 103 -3.08 4.38 11.37
N ARG A 104 -2.39 4.31 10.23
CA ARG A 104 -2.82 5.08 9.04
C ARG A 104 -2.37 4.39 7.74
N CYS A 105 -3.24 4.45 6.74
CA CYS A 105 -2.92 4.07 5.36
C CYS A 105 -3.04 5.29 4.46
N VAL A 106 -2.04 5.49 3.62
CA VAL A 106 -2.04 6.55 2.61
C VAL A 106 -1.99 5.90 1.24
N TYR A 107 -2.96 6.15 0.39
CA TYR A 107 -2.93 5.59 -0.96
C TYR A 107 -2.90 6.67 -2.04
N GLY A 108 -2.38 6.29 -3.22
CA GLY A 108 -2.31 7.18 -4.38
C GLY A 108 -3.61 7.19 -5.16
N ALA A 109 -3.83 6.19 -5.99
CA ALA A 109 -4.98 6.10 -6.88
C ALA A 109 -6.15 5.36 -6.23
N PRO A 110 -7.39 5.86 -6.38
CA PRO A 110 -8.58 5.11 -5.98
C PRO A 110 -8.80 3.92 -6.90
N ASP A 111 -9.46 2.89 -6.39
CA ASP A 111 -9.86 1.71 -7.15
C ASP A 111 -11.39 1.59 -7.16
N PRO A 112 -12.06 2.07 -8.22
CA PRO A 112 -13.52 2.02 -8.28
C PRO A 112 -14.09 0.60 -8.35
N GLY A 113 -13.27 -0.39 -8.72
CA GLY A 113 -13.70 -1.78 -8.89
C GLY A 113 -13.56 -2.65 -7.65
N ALA A 114 -12.58 -2.34 -6.78
CA ALA A 114 -12.28 -3.21 -5.63
C ALA A 114 -11.85 -2.44 -4.37
N GLY A 115 -11.81 -1.12 -4.39
CA GLY A 115 -11.31 -0.31 -3.30
C GLY A 115 -12.21 -0.31 -2.07
N CYS A 116 -11.63 -0.58 -0.91
CA CYS A 116 -12.35 -0.69 0.37
C CYS A 116 -11.89 0.34 1.41
N CYS A 117 -11.29 1.43 0.96
CA CYS A 117 -10.99 2.61 1.77
C CYS A 117 -11.64 3.85 1.15
N GLY A 118 -12.94 3.76 0.87
CA GLY A 118 -13.77 4.87 0.40
C GLY A 118 -14.46 4.67 -0.96
N SER A 119 -13.98 3.77 -1.85
CA SER A 119 -14.58 3.60 -3.18
C SER A 119 -15.83 2.73 -3.19
N ILE A 120 -15.72 1.40 -3.04
CA ILE A 120 -16.90 0.52 -2.95
C ILE A 120 -17.38 0.39 -1.50
N TYR A 121 -16.45 0.20 -0.59
CA TYR A 121 -16.71 0.15 0.85
C TYR A 121 -15.70 1.02 1.57
N ASP A 122 -16.01 1.36 2.81
CA ASP A 122 -15.05 1.99 3.72
C ASP A 122 -14.94 1.10 4.97
N LEU A 123 -14.15 0.04 4.87
CA LEU A 123 -14.01 -0.92 5.96
C LEU A 123 -13.38 -0.31 7.22
N PRO A 124 -12.31 0.52 7.12
CA PRO A 124 -11.76 1.15 8.31
C PRO A 124 -12.73 2.05 9.07
N ALA A 125 -13.70 2.63 8.38
CA ALA A 125 -14.70 3.52 9.00
C ALA A 125 -15.97 2.79 9.42
N ASP A 126 -16.10 1.49 9.15
CA ASP A 126 -17.29 0.73 9.53
C ASP A 126 -17.38 0.57 11.05
N PRO A 127 -18.47 1.07 11.70
CA PRO A 127 -18.61 0.99 13.15
C PRO A 127 -18.59 -0.44 13.71
N ALA A 128 -19.01 -1.42 12.90
CA ALA A 128 -19.05 -2.83 13.31
C ALA A 128 -17.65 -3.43 13.51
N LEU A 129 -16.64 -2.85 12.88
CA LEU A 129 -15.27 -3.36 12.94
C LEU A 129 -14.43 -2.71 14.05
N HIS A 130 -14.93 -1.68 14.70
CA HIS A 130 -14.26 -0.97 15.81
C HIS A 130 -12.79 -0.63 15.51
N SER A 131 -12.52 -0.16 14.29
CA SER A 131 -11.17 0.14 13.83
C SER A 131 -10.78 1.57 14.15
N ASP A 132 -9.52 1.75 14.57
CA ASP A 132 -8.90 3.07 14.73
C ASP A 132 -8.03 3.44 13.53
N THR A 133 -7.91 2.56 12.54
CA THR A 133 -7.13 2.80 11.33
C THR A 133 -7.75 3.93 10.50
N ARG A 134 -6.95 4.93 10.15
CA ARG A 134 -7.37 6.04 9.30
C ARG A 134 -6.74 5.93 7.94
N TRP A 135 -7.32 6.58 6.94
CA TRP A 135 -6.74 6.62 5.60
C TRP A 135 -6.74 8.03 5.01
N THR A 136 -5.80 8.26 4.10
CA THR A 136 -5.67 9.46 3.29
C THR A 136 -5.53 9.03 1.83
N ALA A 137 -6.24 9.68 0.93
CA ALA A 137 -6.24 9.36 -0.49
C ALA A 137 -5.53 10.44 -1.32
N GLY A 138 -5.10 10.09 -2.53
CA GLY A 138 -4.75 11.05 -3.56
C GLY A 138 -3.31 11.54 -3.57
N ILE A 139 -2.43 10.94 -2.79
CA ILE A 139 -1.00 11.33 -2.78
C ILE A 139 -0.32 10.76 -4.03
N LEU A 140 0.15 11.63 -4.92
CA LEU A 140 0.70 11.28 -6.23
C LEU A 140 -0.26 10.42 -7.07
N GLU A 141 -1.55 10.73 -6.97
CA GLU A 141 -2.63 9.96 -7.61
C GLU A 141 -2.39 9.77 -9.10
N SER A 142 -2.05 10.84 -9.82
CA SER A 142 -1.85 10.78 -11.29
C SER A 142 -0.70 9.85 -11.68
N GLU A 143 0.42 9.92 -10.98
CA GLU A 143 1.57 9.05 -11.23
C GLU A 143 1.23 7.59 -10.96
N CYS A 144 0.54 7.30 -9.86
CA CYS A 144 0.10 5.96 -9.50
C CYS A 144 -0.88 5.40 -10.54
N ALA A 145 -1.88 6.17 -10.92
CA ALA A 145 -2.88 5.77 -11.91
C ALA A 145 -2.25 5.57 -13.31
N SER A 146 -1.32 6.43 -13.71
CA SER A 146 -0.63 6.32 -15.00
C SER A 146 0.15 5.02 -15.14
N LEU A 147 0.82 4.61 -14.07
CA LEU A 147 1.60 3.37 -14.06
C LEU A 147 0.70 2.15 -14.27
N LEU A 148 -0.45 2.12 -13.62
CA LEU A 148 -1.45 1.06 -13.79
C LEU A 148 -2.02 1.05 -15.22
N ARG A 149 -2.43 2.20 -15.73
CA ARG A 149 -2.96 2.31 -17.10
C ARG A 149 -1.94 1.85 -18.13
N GLY A 150 -0.67 2.25 -17.98
CA GLY A 150 0.40 1.86 -18.89
C GLY A 150 0.61 0.35 -18.93
N PHE A 151 0.58 -0.30 -17.77
CA PHE A 151 0.71 -1.75 -17.67
C PHE A 151 -0.42 -2.49 -18.39
N PHE A 152 -1.68 -2.11 -18.16
CA PHE A 152 -2.83 -2.77 -18.79
C PHE A 152 -2.90 -2.48 -20.30
N ARG A 153 -2.41 -1.34 -20.75
CA ARG A 153 -2.36 -1.00 -22.18
C ARG A 153 -1.38 -1.87 -22.96
N HIS A 154 -0.30 -2.35 -22.33
CA HIS A 154 0.80 -3.07 -23.00
C HIS A 154 0.70 -4.60 -22.91
N GLY A 155 -0.49 -5.19 -22.75
CA GLY A 155 -0.72 -6.59 -23.07
C GLY A 155 -0.75 -7.57 -21.92
N SER A 156 -0.97 -7.13 -20.69
CA SER A 156 -1.14 -8.04 -19.54
C SER A 156 -2.59 -8.40 -19.26
N LEU A 157 -3.50 -8.09 -20.18
CA LEU A 157 -4.94 -8.38 -20.05
C LEU A 157 -5.27 -9.88 -19.95
N SER A 158 -4.39 -10.74 -20.45
CA SER A 158 -4.57 -12.19 -20.42
C SER A 158 -4.28 -12.83 -19.06
N LYS A 159 -3.83 -12.05 -18.10
CA LYS A 159 -3.41 -12.55 -16.77
C LYS A 159 -4.38 -12.19 -15.63
N ARG A 160 -5.58 -11.81 -15.98
CA ARG A 160 -6.62 -11.58 -14.97
C ARG A 160 -7.26 -12.86 -14.50
#